data_b15b5e35913abbeee7e89f80437c835e
#
_entry.id   b15b5e35913abbeee7e89f80437c835e
#
_cell.length_a   1.000
_cell.length_b   1.000
_cell.length_c   1.000
_cell.angle_alpha   90.00
_cell.angle_beta   90.00
_cell.angle_gamma   90.00
#
_symmetry.space_group_name_H-M   'P 1'
#
loop_
_entity.id
_entity.type
_entity.pdbx_description
1 polymer ?
#
loop_
_entity_poly.entity_id
_entity_poly.type
_entity_poly.pdbx_seq_one_letter_code
_entity_poly.pdbx_strand_id
1 'polypeptide(L)'
;MGMLLPGSHQIYVCGANCNRGVILTASEMNAGDRFSFVEIKEEDLFNGQMEDLVIEGVSDILHKLPKKPSVVLLFTVCVHHFMGCDLAYIYDTLRSRFPEQCFVDCYMDPIMQKEGLTPDQKLRNALYKPLPMREKNLKQINIIGNDFPTREETELKTIAKAAGYTVKDI
;
A
#
# COMPACT_ATOMS: atom_id res chain seq x y z
N MET A 1 6.03 6.58 -0.11
CA MET A 1 5.99 5.53 -1.14
C MET A 1 4.58 5.27 -1.67
N GLY A 2 3.63 4.72 -0.92
CA GLY A 2 2.29 4.36 -1.43
C GLY A 2 1.58 5.48 -2.21
N MET A 3 1.71 6.73 -1.77
CA MET A 3 1.12 7.90 -2.47
C MET A 3 1.76 8.18 -3.83
N LEU A 4 2.93 7.64 -4.11
CA LEU A 4 3.61 7.78 -5.41
C LEU A 4 3.09 6.79 -6.46
N LEU A 5 2.36 5.75 -6.05
CA LEU A 5 1.82 4.74 -6.96
C LEU A 5 0.60 5.28 -7.72
N PRO A 6 0.69 5.53 -9.04
CA PRO A 6 -0.42 6.09 -9.81
C PRO A 6 -1.65 5.16 -9.81
N GLY A 7 -2.84 5.76 -9.71
CA GLY A 7 -4.10 5.00 -9.75
C GLY A 7 -4.40 4.20 -8.47
N SER A 8 -3.56 4.32 -7.44
CA SER A 8 -3.81 3.71 -6.14
C SER A 8 -4.66 4.61 -5.25
N HIS A 9 -5.38 3.98 -4.34
CA HIS A 9 -6.03 4.63 -3.21
C HIS A 9 -5.54 4.01 -1.91
N GLN A 10 -5.22 4.83 -0.93
CA GLN A 10 -4.73 4.39 0.36
C GLN A 10 -5.83 4.47 1.39
N ILE A 11 -6.06 3.37 2.10
CA ILE A 11 -7.01 3.31 3.18
C ILE A 11 -6.27 2.93 4.46
N TYR A 12 -6.31 3.79 5.45
CA TYR A 12 -5.75 3.54 6.77
C TYR A 12 -6.86 3.18 7.75
N VAL A 13 -6.66 2.09 8.49
CA VAL A 13 -7.58 1.66 9.54
C VAL A 13 -6.85 1.79 10.87
N CYS A 14 -7.16 2.84 11.62
CA CYS A 14 -6.45 3.14 12.85
C CYS A 14 -7.20 4.16 13.72
N GLY A 15 -6.75 4.35 14.95
CA GLY A 15 -7.26 5.43 15.80
C GLY A 15 -6.88 6.81 15.26
N ALA A 16 -7.67 7.82 15.60
CA ALA A 16 -7.53 9.21 15.13
C ALA A 16 -6.10 9.77 15.24
N ASN A 17 -5.41 9.49 16.34
CA ASN A 17 -4.06 9.98 16.57
C ASN A 17 -3.01 9.41 15.60
N CYS A 18 -3.18 8.16 15.16
CA CYS A 18 -2.27 7.50 14.22
C CYS A 18 -2.36 8.11 12.82
N ASN A 19 -3.51 8.67 12.45
CA ASN A 19 -3.75 9.24 11.13
C ASN A 19 -3.10 10.61 10.91
N ARG A 20 -2.82 11.36 11.97
CA ARG A 20 -2.41 12.78 11.85
C ARG A 20 -1.22 12.99 10.92
N GLY A 21 -0.14 12.24 11.10
CA GLY A 21 1.07 12.38 10.27
C GLY A 21 0.83 12.01 8.82
N VAL A 22 0.02 10.98 8.59
CA VAL A 22 -0.27 10.52 7.22
C VAL A 22 -1.17 11.50 6.49
N ILE A 23 -2.17 12.07 7.15
CA ILE A 23 -3.06 13.11 6.58
C ILE A 23 -2.26 14.33 6.17
N LEU A 24 -1.35 14.81 7.04
CA LEU A 24 -0.48 15.94 6.72
C LEU A 24 0.40 15.64 5.49
N THR A 25 1.03 14.47 5.45
CA THR A 25 1.84 14.06 4.30
C THR A 25 1.01 13.94 3.03
N ALA A 26 -0.21 13.40 3.09
CA ALA A 26 -1.11 13.31 1.93
C ALA A 26 -1.47 14.71 1.41
N SER A 27 -1.70 15.66 2.31
CA SER A 27 -1.97 17.07 1.96
C SER A 27 -0.76 17.74 1.30
N GLU A 28 0.44 17.59 1.88
CA GLU A 28 1.69 18.13 1.35
C GLU A 28 2.01 17.58 -0.06
N MET A 29 1.70 16.33 -0.30
CA MET A 29 1.88 15.67 -1.60
C MET A 29 0.73 15.92 -2.58
N ASN A 30 -0.26 16.72 -2.22
CA ASN A 30 -1.49 16.94 -3.00
C ASN A 30 -2.17 15.62 -3.40
N ALA A 31 -2.21 14.66 -2.49
CA ALA A 31 -2.73 13.31 -2.68
C ALA A 31 -3.96 13.00 -1.80
N GLY A 32 -4.60 14.03 -1.25
CA GLY A 32 -5.74 13.87 -0.34
C GLY A 32 -6.96 13.19 -0.99
N ASP A 33 -7.14 13.34 -2.29
CA ASP A 33 -8.18 12.67 -3.08
C ASP A 33 -7.98 11.16 -3.21
N ARG A 34 -6.76 10.67 -2.94
CA ARG A 34 -6.38 9.25 -2.99
C ARG A 34 -6.12 8.65 -1.62
N PHE A 35 -6.64 9.31 -0.59
CA PHE A 35 -6.46 8.90 0.80
C PHE A 35 -7.80 8.87 1.52
N SER A 36 -8.04 7.79 2.26
CA SER A 36 -9.20 7.64 3.14
C SER A 36 -8.79 6.93 4.42
N PHE A 37 -9.62 6.99 5.42
CA PHE A 37 -9.39 6.26 6.67
C PHE A 37 -10.67 5.74 7.28
N VAL A 38 -10.55 4.63 8.00
CA VAL A 38 -11.54 4.07 8.90
C VAL A 38 -11.04 4.32 10.32
N GLU A 39 -11.79 5.08 11.08
CA GLU A 39 -11.43 5.38 12.46
C GLU A 39 -11.84 4.24 13.39
N ILE A 40 -10.89 3.75 14.17
CA ILE A 40 -11.13 2.79 15.25
C ILE A 40 -11.33 3.59 16.55
N LYS A 41 -12.45 3.38 17.20
CA LYS A 41 -12.77 3.94 18.52
C LYS A 41 -12.55 2.93 19.62
N GLU A 42 -12.47 3.40 20.86
CA GLU A 42 -12.33 2.51 22.02
C GLU A 42 -13.46 1.49 22.14
N GLU A 43 -14.70 1.88 21.83
CA GLU A 43 -15.85 0.99 21.84
C GLU A 43 -15.73 -0.19 20.88
N ASP A 44 -15.07 0.01 19.72
CA ASP A 44 -14.87 -1.04 18.71
C ASP A 44 -13.94 -2.14 19.23
N LEU A 45 -12.96 -1.78 20.08
CA LEU A 45 -12.03 -2.73 20.67
C LEU A 45 -12.71 -3.71 21.64
N PHE A 46 -13.75 -3.26 22.33
CA PHE A 46 -14.47 -4.07 23.30
C PHE A 46 -15.55 -4.96 22.67
N ASN A 47 -16.04 -4.57 21.51
CA ASN A 47 -17.13 -5.29 20.84
C ASN A 47 -16.68 -6.55 20.09
N GLY A 48 -15.37 -6.78 19.90
CA GLY A 48 -14.84 -7.96 19.22
C GLY A 48 -15.24 -8.06 17.73
N GLN A 49 -15.51 -6.91 17.09
CA GLN A 49 -15.99 -6.83 15.69
C GLN A 49 -14.99 -6.08 14.80
N MET A 50 -13.70 -6.21 15.10
CA MET A 50 -12.65 -5.48 14.37
C MET A 50 -12.58 -5.85 12.90
N GLU A 51 -12.76 -7.13 12.56
CA GLU A 51 -12.76 -7.61 11.19
C GLU A 51 -13.92 -6.99 10.39
N ASP A 52 -15.11 -7.00 10.98
CA ASP A 52 -16.30 -6.41 10.35
C ASP A 52 -16.15 -4.90 10.17
N LEU A 53 -15.60 -4.19 11.17
CA LEU A 53 -15.30 -2.76 11.09
C LEU A 53 -14.40 -2.45 9.88
N VAL A 54 -13.33 -3.23 9.71
CA VAL A 54 -12.41 -3.05 8.58
C VAL A 54 -13.13 -3.33 7.26
N ILE A 55 -13.80 -4.48 7.15
CA ILE A 55 -14.45 -4.92 5.92
C ILE A 55 -15.54 -3.93 5.48
N GLU A 56 -16.42 -3.56 6.40
CA GLU A 56 -17.53 -2.65 6.09
C GLU A 56 -17.05 -1.21 5.87
N GLY A 57 -16.08 -0.73 6.67
CA GLY A 57 -15.50 0.60 6.50
C GLY A 57 -14.79 0.75 5.15
N VAL A 58 -13.99 -0.23 4.76
CA VAL A 58 -13.32 -0.23 3.44
C VAL A 58 -14.34 -0.34 2.31
N SER A 59 -15.36 -1.18 2.47
CA SER A 59 -16.44 -1.34 1.47
C SER A 59 -17.20 -0.03 1.27
N ASP A 60 -17.56 0.65 2.34
CA ASP A 60 -18.26 1.93 2.31
C ASP A 60 -17.44 3.02 1.59
N ILE A 61 -16.14 3.10 1.90
CA ILE A 61 -15.22 4.01 1.21
C ILE A 61 -15.23 3.72 -0.30
N LEU A 62 -14.99 2.46 -0.69
CA LEU A 62 -14.92 2.09 -2.09
C LEU A 62 -16.22 2.34 -2.85
N HIS A 63 -17.38 2.18 -2.20
CA HIS A 63 -18.67 2.51 -2.81
C HIS A 63 -18.86 4.02 -3.03
N LYS A 64 -18.36 4.85 -2.12
CA LYS A 64 -18.49 6.31 -2.17
C LYS A 64 -17.49 7.01 -3.10
N LEU A 65 -16.38 6.35 -3.43
CA LEU A 65 -15.41 6.94 -4.34
C LEU A 65 -16.01 7.17 -5.74
N PRO A 66 -15.83 8.39 -6.31
CA PRO A 66 -16.38 8.72 -7.63
C PRO A 66 -15.72 7.89 -8.75
N LYS A 67 -14.49 7.47 -8.54
CA LYS A 67 -13.76 6.56 -9.43
C LYS A 67 -13.11 5.46 -8.59
N LYS A 68 -13.42 4.22 -8.91
CA LYS A 68 -12.81 3.07 -8.22
C LYS A 68 -11.34 2.95 -8.59
N PRO A 69 -10.44 2.82 -7.61
CA PRO A 69 -9.02 2.63 -7.86
C PRO A 69 -8.75 1.23 -8.41
N SER A 70 -7.71 1.08 -9.23
CA SER A 70 -7.24 -0.25 -9.65
C SER A 70 -6.48 -0.97 -8.53
N VAL A 71 -5.84 -0.20 -7.64
CA VAL A 71 -5.05 -0.73 -6.53
C VAL A 71 -5.48 -0.05 -5.23
N VAL A 72 -5.76 -0.84 -4.23
CA VAL A 72 -6.06 -0.39 -2.86
C VAL A 72 -4.93 -0.81 -1.94
N LEU A 73 -4.26 0.17 -1.36
CA LEU A 73 -3.25 -0.02 -0.32
C LEU A 73 -3.97 0.05 1.03
N LEU A 74 -4.16 -1.10 1.67
CA LEU A 74 -4.86 -1.18 2.95
C LEU A 74 -3.85 -1.27 4.09
N PHE A 75 -3.78 -0.19 4.87
CA PHE A 75 -2.89 -0.08 6.02
C PHE A 75 -3.60 -0.45 7.30
N THR A 76 -3.22 -1.57 7.87
CA THR A 76 -3.60 -1.97 9.24
C THR A 76 -2.43 -1.71 10.18
N VAL A 77 -2.72 -1.34 11.41
CA VAL A 77 -1.71 -0.90 12.39
C VAL A 77 -1.62 -1.86 13.58
N CYS A 78 -0.74 -1.56 14.53
CA CYS A 78 -0.44 -2.42 15.68
C CYS A 78 -1.67 -2.88 16.48
N VAL A 79 -2.75 -2.10 16.54
CA VAL A 79 -3.97 -2.49 17.26
C VAL A 79 -4.57 -3.80 16.72
N HIS A 80 -4.51 -4.03 15.41
CA HIS A 80 -5.01 -5.27 14.81
C HIS A 80 -4.21 -6.50 15.31
N HIS A 81 -2.91 -6.34 15.51
CA HIS A 81 -2.07 -7.38 16.09
C HIS A 81 -2.44 -7.64 17.56
N PHE A 82 -2.58 -6.59 18.37
CA PHE A 82 -2.92 -6.73 19.78
C PHE A 82 -4.30 -7.33 20.00
N MET A 83 -5.23 -7.07 19.11
CA MET A 83 -6.58 -7.63 19.14
C MET A 83 -6.67 -9.02 18.53
N GLY A 84 -5.58 -9.53 17.91
CA GLY A 84 -5.55 -10.85 17.28
C GLY A 84 -6.44 -10.96 16.03
N CYS A 85 -6.60 -9.85 15.28
CA CYS A 85 -7.46 -9.81 14.09
C CYS A 85 -7.02 -10.82 13.02
N ASP A 86 -7.99 -11.50 12.42
CA ASP A 86 -7.77 -12.36 11.26
C ASP A 86 -7.64 -11.52 9.97
N LEU A 87 -6.41 -11.08 9.69
CA LEU A 87 -6.12 -10.30 8.48
C LEU A 87 -6.37 -11.09 7.21
N ALA A 88 -6.15 -12.42 7.22
CA ALA A 88 -6.40 -13.25 6.06
C ALA A 88 -7.89 -13.24 5.69
N TYR A 89 -8.75 -13.42 6.67
CA TYR A 89 -10.21 -13.33 6.50
C TYR A 89 -10.64 -11.97 5.93
N ILE A 90 -10.09 -10.87 6.47
CA ILE A 90 -10.38 -9.50 6.00
C ILE A 90 -10.02 -9.37 4.51
N TYR A 91 -8.78 -9.73 4.13
CA TYR A 91 -8.34 -9.58 2.74
C TYR A 91 -9.07 -10.49 1.78
N ASP A 92 -9.37 -11.72 2.15
CA ASP A 92 -10.09 -12.67 1.30
C ASP A 92 -11.54 -12.23 1.08
N THR A 93 -12.17 -11.68 2.12
CA THR A 93 -13.52 -11.11 2.01
C THR A 93 -13.53 -9.88 1.11
N LEU A 94 -12.58 -8.95 1.27
CA LEU A 94 -12.48 -7.76 0.43
C LEU A 94 -12.18 -8.10 -1.03
N ARG A 95 -11.28 -9.04 -1.30
CA ARG A 95 -10.99 -9.52 -2.67
C ARG A 95 -12.21 -10.17 -3.31
N SER A 96 -12.99 -10.90 -2.53
CA SER A 96 -14.24 -11.50 -3.02
C SER A 96 -15.31 -10.46 -3.35
N ARG A 97 -15.44 -9.41 -2.52
CA ARG A 97 -16.41 -8.33 -2.74
C ARG A 97 -16.00 -7.40 -3.90
N PHE A 98 -14.71 -7.21 -4.10
CA PHE A 98 -14.16 -6.27 -5.08
C PHE A 98 -13.10 -6.95 -5.97
N PRO A 99 -13.51 -7.88 -6.85
CA PRO A 99 -12.59 -8.70 -7.64
C PRO A 99 -11.79 -7.91 -8.69
N GLU A 100 -12.24 -6.71 -9.03
CA GLU A 100 -11.56 -5.83 -9.99
C GLU A 100 -10.45 -4.97 -9.35
N GLN A 101 -10.39 -4.91 -8.01
CA GLN A 101 -9.40 -4.15 -7.26
C GLN A 101 -8.27 -5.07 -6.77
N CYS A 102 -7.04 -4.64 -6.99
CA CYS A 102 -5.89 -5.30 -6.39
C CYS A 102 -5.68 -4.76 -4.97
N PHE A 103 -5.97 -5.57 -3.96
CA PHE A 103 -5.68 -5.23 -2.56
C PHE A 103 -4.24 -5.60 -2.20
N VAL A 104 -3.49 -4.61 -1.77
CA VAL A 104 -2.13 -4.77 -1.27
C VAL A 104 -2.15 -4.68 0.25
N ASP A 105 -1.63 -5.72 0.89
CA ASP A 105 -1.48 -5.79 2.33
C ASP A 105 -0.32 -4.91 2.78
N CYS A 106 -0.66 -3.84 3.49
CA CYS A 106 0.30 -2.87 4.03
C CYS A 106 0.33 -2.95 5.56
N TYR A 107 0.33 -4.15 6.11
CA TYR A 107 0.37 -4.35 7.55
C TYR A 107 1.60 -3.70 8.18
N MET A 108 1.33 -2.78 9.12
CA MET A 108 2.35 -2.08 9.88
C MET A 108 2.63 -2.86 11.16
N ASP A 109 3.63 -3.71 11.14
CA ASP A 109 4.06 -4.46 12.33
C ASP A 109 4.36 -3.55 13.52
N PRO A 110 4.13 -4.06 14.74
CA PRO A 110 4.50 -3.34 15.93
C PRO A 110 5.96 -2.90 15.90
N ILE A 111 6.22 -1.67 16.31
CA ILE A 111 7.56 -1.07 16.45
C ILE A 111 8.49 -1.94 17.32
N MET A 112 7.93 -2.86 18.09
CA MET A 112 8.63 -3.77 18.98
C MET A 112 9.34 -4.95 18.30
N GLN A 113 9.13 -5.19 17.00
CA GLN A 113 9.88 -6.23 16.29
C GLN A 113 11.33 -5.79 16.10
N LYS A 114 12.24 -6.56 16.70
CA LYS A 114 13.69 -6.31 16.62
C LYS A 114 14.35 -6.94 15.38
N GLU A 115 13.66 -7.86 14.72
CA GLU A 115 14.17 -8.63 13.60
C GLU A 115 13.19 -8.63 12.42
N GLY A 116 13.70 -8.79 11.21
CA GLY A 116 12.92 -8.86 9.99
C GLY A 116 13.00 -7.61 9.10
N LEU A 117 12.08 -7.51 8.16
CA LEU A 117 12.03 -6.40 7.21
C LEU A 117 11.50 -5.13 7.89
N THR A 118 12.07 -3.98 7.53
CA THR A 118 11.53 -2.69 7.92
C THR A 118 10.13 -2.47 7.33
N PRO A 119 9.30 -1.56 7.88
CA PRO A 119 7.97 -1.25 7.31
C PRO A 119 8.03 -0.87 5.83
N ASP A 120 9.04 -0.11 5.41
CA ASP A 120 9.25 0.25 4.02
C ASP A 120 9.57 -0.96 3.13
N GLN A 121 10.45 -1.85 3.59
CA GLN A 121 10.77 -3.09 2.88
C GLN A 121 9.57 -4.03 2.78
N LYS A 122 8.75 -4.11 3.82
CA LYS A 122 7.49 -4.89 3.81
C LYS A 122 6.50 -4.34 2.79
N LEU A 123 6.33 -3.02 2.76
CA LEU A 123 5.46 -2.38 1.78
C LEU A 123 5.95 -2.64 0.35
N ARG A 124 7.26 -2.50 0.08
CA ARG A 124 7.83 -2.83 -1.24
C ARG A 124 7.58 -4.28 -1.63
N ASN A 125 7.81 -5.20 -0.70
CA ASN A 125 7.57 -6.62 -0.94
C ASN A 125 6.07 -6.89 -1.24
N ALA A 126 5.17 -6.26 -0.50
CA ALA A 126 3.74 -6.38 -0.73
C ALA A 126 3.30 -5.82 -2.09
N LEU A 127 3.93 -4.73 -2.56
CA LEU A 127 3.67 -4.15 -3.88
C LEU A 127 4.16 -5.04 -5.03
N TYR A 128 5.28 -5.75 -4.84
CA TYR A 128 5.81 -6.63 -5.89
C TYR A 128 5.13 -8.00 -5.96
N LYS A 129 4.59 -8.48 -4.83
CA LYS A 129 3.97 -9.80 -4.72
C LYS A 129 2.87 -10.09 -5.75
N PRO A 130 1.93 -9.15 -6.05
CA PRO A 130 0.87 -9.39 -7.03
C PRO A 130 1.31 -9.23 -8.49
N LEU A 131 2.56 -8.80 -8.75
CA LEU A 131 3.01 -8.58 -10.13
C LEU A 131 3.15 -9.91 -10.88
N PRO A 132 2.64 -9.99 -12.12
CA PRO A 132 2.77 -11.20 -12.90
C PRO A 132 4.23 -11.44 -13.30
N MET A 133 4.63 -12.70 -13.28
CA MET A 133 5.91 -13.12 -13.87
C MET A 133 5.89 -12.84 -15.35
N ARG A 134 6.94 -12.18 -15.85
CA ARG A 134 7.13 -11.90 -17.27
C ARG A 134 8.37 -12.60 -17.78
N GLU A 135 8.41 -12.82 -19.10
CA GLU A 135 9.59 -13.32 -19.77
C GLU A 135 10.77 -12.36 -19.60
N LYS A 136 11.98 -12.94 -19.46
CA LYS A 136 13.21 -12.15 -19.34
C LYS A 136 13.50 -11.41 -20.65
N ASN A 137 13.63 -10.10 -20.56
CA ASN A 137 14.17 -9.30 -21.66
C ASN A 137 15.65 -9.01 -21.39
N LEU A 138 16.53 -9.72 -22.12
CA LEU A 138 17.98 -9.61 -21.95
C LEU A 138 18.56 -8.25 -22.38
N LYS A 139 17.77 -7.41 -23.03
CA LYS A 139 18.14 -6.04 -23.45
C LYS A 139 17.53 -4.96 -22.53
N GLN A 140 16.97 -5.35 -21.40
CA GLN A 140 16.36 -4.42 -20.46
C GLN A 140 17.01 -4.53 -19.08
N ILE A 141 17.36 -3.39 -18.49
CA ILE A 141 17.77 -3.24 -17.11
C ILE A 141 16.61 -2.61 -16.34
N ASN A 142 16.21 -3.23 -15.24
CA ASN A 142 15.20 -2.68 -14.34
C ASN A 142 15.87 -2.10 -13.11
N ILE A 143 15.57 -0.84 -12.79
CA ILE A 143 15.95 -0.20 -11.53
C ILE A 143 14.77 -0.34 -10.59
N ILE A 144 14.98 -1.02 -9.46
CA ILE A 144 13.91 -1.37 -8.51
C ILE A 144 14.21 -0.71 -7.17
N GLY A 145 13.16 -0.18 -6.54
CA GLY A 145 13.24 0.31 -5.17
C GLY A 145 13.50 1.80 -5.01
N ASN A 146 13.54 2.55 -6.09
CA ASN A 146 13.56 4.01 -6.01
C ASN A 146 12.14 4.54 -5.79
N ASP A 147 12.02 5.58 -4.94
CA ASP A 147 10.73 6.28 -4.76
C ASP A 147 10.40 7.19 -5.94
N PHE A 148 11.43 7.68 -6.61
CA PHE A 148 11.32 8.54 -7.80
C PHE A 148 12.10 7.93 -8.96
N PRO A 149 11.63 8.13 -10.20
CA PRO A 149 12.36 7.64 -11.35
C PRO A 149 13.75 8.29 -11.45
N THR A 150 14.71 7.51 -11.88
CA THR A 150 16.07 7.98 -12.14
C THR A 150 16.05 8.97 -13.30
N ARG A 151 16.71 10.10 -13.16
CA ARG A 151 16.78 11.13 -14.21
C ARG A 151 17.37 10.55 -15.50
N GLU A 152 16.89 11.05 -16.64
CA GLU A 152 17.35 10.55 -17.97
C GLU A 152 18.83 10.83 -18.25
N GLU A 153 19.36 11.92 -17.67
CA GLU A 153 20.76 12.37 -17.85
C GLU A 153 21.75 11.65 -16.95
N THR A 154 21.30 10.67 -16.14
CA THR A 154 22.22 9.96 -15.25
C THR A 154 23.25 9.17 -16.05
N GLU A 155 24.46 9.13 -15.53
CA GLU A 155 25.56 8.36 -16.09
C GLU A 155 25.20 6.87 -16.26
N LEU A 156 24.48 6.30 -15.30
CA LEU A 156 23.96 4.93 -15.37
C LEU A 156 23.12 4.69 -16.62
N LYS A 157 22.13 5.57 -16.87
CA LYS A 157 21.26 5.44 -18.06
C LYS A 157 22.03 5.69 -19.36
N THR A 158 22.97 6.62 -19.34
CA THR A 158 23.83 6.92 -20.50
C THR A 158 24.70 5.72 -20.86
N ILE A 159 25.38 5.12 -19.91
CA ILE A 159 26.24 3.93 -20.10
C ILE A 159 25.38 2.75 -20.58
N ALA A 160 24.26 2.49 -19.93
CA ALA A 160 23.36 1.39 -20.30
C ALA A 160 22.86 1.53 -21.76
N LYS A 161 22.42 2.74 -22.14
CA LYS A 161 21.98 3.04 -23.51
C LYS A 161 23.12 2.86 -24.53
N ALA A 162 24.32 3.34 -24.22
CA ALA A 162 25.50 3.15 -25.07
C ALA A 162 25.86 1.66 -25.26
N ALA A 163 25.62 0.84 -24.23
CA ALA A 163 25.78 -0.62 -24.29
C ALA A 163 24.59 -1.36 -24.94
N GLY A 164 23.61 -0.64 -25.47
CA GLY A 164 22.45 -1.21 -26.18
C GLY A 164 21.34 -1.76 -25.28
N TYR A 165 21.26 -1.29 -24.02
CA TYR A 165 20.20 -1.66 -23.10
C TYR A 165 19.13 -0.56 -23.00
N THR A 166 17.89 -0.97 -22.78
CA THR A 166 16.82 -0.09 -22.28
C THR A 166 16.80 -0.10 -20.76
N VAL A 167 16.55 1.06 -20.15
CA VAL A 167 16.45 1.17 -18.69
C VAL A 167 15.01 1.53 -18.32
N LYS A 168 14.46 0.82 -17.36
CA LYS A 168 13.15 1.10 -16.74
C LYS A 168 13.29 1.24 -15.24
N ASP A 169 12.65 2.25 -14.68
CA ASP A 169 12.40 2.37 -13.25
C ASP A 169 11.08 1.65 -12.93
N ILE A 170 11.07 0.85 -11.83
CA ILE A 170 9.94 0.04 -11.37
C ILE A 170 9.61 0.39 -9.92
#